data_0f584b7a1f9e26ec37f99e695ad5d1e9
#
_entry.id   0f584b7a1f9e26ec37f99e695ad5d1e9
#
_cell.length_a   1.000
_cell.length_b   1.000
_cell.length_c   1.000
_cell.angle_alpha   90.00
_cell.angle_beta   90.00
_cell.angle_gamma   90.00
#
_symmetry.space_group_name_H-M   'P 1'
#
loop_
_entity.id
_entity.type
_entity.pdbx_description
1 polymer ?
#
loop_
_entity_poly.entity_id
_entity_poly.type
_entity_poly.pdbx_seq_one_letter_code
_entity_poly.pdbx_strand_id
1 'polypeptide(L)'
;MSPSGASTQAAAVTGNAVAIRNFAFFPATLKVKAGTKVTWTNQDSDAHTVTSTGSGGPLHSAALATHATYSYTFTKPGTYAYLCTIHPFMTATVEVTR
;
A
#
# COMPACT_ATOMS: atom_id res chain seq x y z
N MET A 1 26.19 6.57 11.73
CA MET A 1 25.66 6.15 11.26
C MET A 1 25.31 5.58 10.37
N SER A 2 25.18 5.40 10.15
CA SER A 2 24.59 5.03 9.34
C SER A 2 24.44 4.29 8.77
N PRO A 3 24.12 3.93 8.59
CA PRO A 3 23.90 3.13 7.93
C PRO A 3 23.49 2.83 6.87
N SER A 4 23.76 3.06 7.14
CA SER A 4 23.28 3.04 6.41
C SER A 4 22.83 2.74 5.48
N GLY A 5 22.57 3.46 5.57
CA GLY A 5 21.97 3.38 4.30
C GLY A 5 22.38 2.24 3.55
N ALA A 6 23.07 1.58 4.04
CA ALA A 6 23.38 0.36 3.38
C ALA A 6 22.16 -0.41 3.02
N SER A 7 21.08 -0.11 3.64
CA SER A 7 19.85 -0.81 3.31
C SER A 7 19.41 -0.48 1.90
N THR A 8 19.18 -1.50 1.09
CA THR A 8 18.57 -1.36 -0.21
C THR A 8 17.05 -1.51 -0.11
N GLN A 9 16.54 -1.89 1.03
CA GLN A 9 15.13 -2.01 1.25
C GLN A 9 14.56 -0.69 1.73
N ALA A 10 13.39 -0.35 1.25
CA ALA A 10 12.67 0.78 1.78
C ALA A 10 12.30 0.51 3.24
N ALA A 11 12.64 1.41 4.13
CA ALA A 11 12.19 1.31 5.49
C ALA A 11 10.69 1.51 5.56
N ALA A 12 10.03 0.89 6.53
CA ALA A 12 8.62 1.11 6.76
C ALA A 12 8.42 2.57 7.17
N VAL A 13 7.42 3.20 6.57
CA VAL A 13 7.06 4.58 6.84
C VAL A 13 5.76 4.59 7.64
N THR A 14 5.74 5.33 8.74
CA THR A 14 4.54 5.48 9.53
C THR A 14 3.64 6.54 8.91
N GLY A 15 2.35 6.23 8.79
CA GLY A 15 1.40 7.18 8.22
C GLY A 15 0.07 6.52 7.95
N ASN A 16 -0.78 7.18 7.17
CA ASN A 16 -2.10 6.66 6.85
C ASN A 16 -2.48 6.89 5.39
N ALA A 17 -1.52 7.20 4.55
CA ALA A 17 -1.79 7.48 3.15
C ALA A 17 -0.75 6.82 2.25
N VAL A 18 -1.22 6.34 1.11
CA VAL A 18 -0.37 5.78 0.06
C VAL A 18 -0.67 6.49 -1.25
N ALA A 19 0.36 7.00 -1.89
CA ALA A 19 0.22 7.55 -3.24
C ALA A 19 0.54 6.46 -4.25
N ILE A 20 -0.22 6.41 -5.32
CA ILE A 20 0.03 5.51 -6.46
C ILE A 20 0.49 6.39 -7.60
N ARG A 21 1.77 6.29 -7.97
CA ARG A 21 2.33 7.11 -9.04
C ARG A 21 3.54 6.43 -9.63
N ASN A 22 3.83 6.73 -10.89
CA ASN A 22 4.95 6.13 -11.61
C ASN A 22 4.90 4.61 -11.52
N PHE A 23 3.68 4.04 -11.58
CA PHE A 23 3.48 2.59 -11.51
C PHE A 23 4.08 1.97 -10.26
N ALA A 24 3.94 2.67 -9.13
CA ALA A 24 4.43 2.17 -7.84
C ALA A 24 3.55 2.70 -6.71
N PHE A 25 3.60 2.01 -5.57
CA PHE A 25 2.94 2.46 -4.35
C PHE A 25 3.98 3.14 -3.46
N PHE A 26 3.65 4.34 -2.95
CA PHE A 26 4.53 5.10 -2.08
C PHE A 26 3.81 5.44 -0.78
N PRO A 27 4.32 5.02 0.37
CA PRO A 27 5.51 4.21 0.56
C PRO A 27 5.27 2.74 0.19
N ALA A 28 6.32 2.02 -0.14
CA ALA A 28 6.22 0.61 -0.48
C ALA A 28 5.86 -0.24 0.74
N THR A 29 6.26 0.20 1.93
CA THR A 29 5.88 -0.42 3.19
C THR A 29 5.35 0.66 4.13
N LEU A 30 4.08 0.56 4.46
CA LEU A 30 3.42 1.50 5.37
C LEU A 30 3.16 0.80 6.69
N LYS A 31 3.53 1.45 7.80
CA LYS A 31 3.31 0.92 9.13
C LYS A 31 2.21 1.72 9.82
N VAL A 32 1.20 1.02 10.32
CA VAL A 32 0.06 1.65 11.00
C VAL A 32 -0.30 0.88 12.27
N LYS A 33 -1.01 1.55 13.16
CA LYS A 33 -1.61 0.88 14.32
C LYS A 33 -2.96 0.31 13.96
N ALA A 34 -3.35 -0.75 14.63
CA ALA A 34 -4.69 -1.31 14.48
C ALA A 34 -5.73 -0.21 14.73
N GLY A 35 -6.76 -0.17 13.89
CA GLY A 35 -7.78 0.86 13.92
C GLY A 35 -7.53 2.01 12.95
N THR A 36 -6.41 2.01 12.25
CA THR A 36 -6.08 3.09 11.32
C THR A 36 -6.77 2.88 9.98
N LYS A 37 -7.37 3.95 9.47
CA LYS A 37 -7.92 3.99 8.12
C LYS A 37 -6.82 4.46 7.17
N VAL A 38 -6.47 3.63 6.21
CA VAL A 38 -5.47 3.95 5.18
C VAL A 38 -6.18 4.32 3.90
N THR A 39 -5.72 5.37 3.24
CA THR A 39 -6.29 5.85 1.98
C THR A 39 -5.23 5.82 0.89
N TRP A 40 -5.58 5.19 -0.22
CA TRP A 40 -4.76 5.17 -1.45
C TRP A 40 -5.34 6.17 -2.43
N THR A 41 -4.47 6.94 -3.08
CA THR A 41 -4.87 7.88 -4.12
C THR A 41 -4.07 7.60 -5.39
N ASN A 42 -4.78 7.38 -6.49
CA ASN A 42 -4.10 7.18 -7.77
C ASN A 42 -3.76 8.52 -8.39
N GLN A 43 -2.47 8.77 -8.59
CA GLN A 43 -1.96 9.99 -9.21
C GLN A 43 -1.47 9.75 -10.63
N ASP A 44 -1.52 8.51 -11.12
CA ASP A 44 -1.14 8.19 -12.48
C ASP A 44 -2.31 8.43 -13.45
N SER A 45 -1.98 8.58 -14.72
CA SER A 45 -3.01 8.64 -15.76
C SER A 45 -3.59 7.26 -16.07
N ASP A 46 -2.86 6.19 -15.76
CA ASP A 46 -3.34 4.83 -15.93
C ASP A 46 -4.14 4.39 -14.70
N ALA A 47 -5.10 3.51 -14.91
CA ALA A 47 -5.87 2.95 -13.81
C ALA A 47 -5.03 1.93 -13.04
N HIS A 48 -5.26 1.86 -11.73
CA HIS A 48 -4.60 0.89 -10.85
C HIS A 48 -5.60 0.31 -9.86
N THR A 49 -5.27 -0.84 -9.28
CA THR A 49 -6.06 -1.42 -8.21
C THR A 49 -5.24 -1.59 -6.95
N VAL A 50 -5.93 -1.77 -5.83
CA VAL A 50 -5.34 -2.16 -4.55
C VAL A 50 -5.96 -3.50 -4.19
N THR A 51 -5.19 -4.57 -4.31
CA THR A 51 -5.73 -5.92 -4.18
C THR A 51 -4.78 -6.78 -3.38
N SER A 52 -5.30 -7.43 -2.33
CA SER A 52 -4.49 -8.33 -1.51
C SER A 52 -3.85 -9.41 -2.37
N THR A 53 -2.58 -9.70 -2.07
CA THR A 53 -1.89 -10.82 -2.67
C THR A 53 -2.42 -12.11 -2.06
N GLY A 54 -2.79 -13.05 -2.89
CA GLY A 54 -3.34 -14.30 -2.41
C GLY A 54 -4.81 -14.19 -2.03
N SER A 55 -5.43 -15.33 -1.82
CA SER A 55 -6.87 -15.39 -1.54
C SER A 55 -7.16 -15.02 -0.10
N GLY A 56 -8.32 -14.44 0.13
CA GLY A 56 -8.81 -14.18 1.48
C GLY A 56 -8.32 -12.89 2.12
N GLY A 57 -7.48 -12.11 1.46
CA GLY A 57 -7.06 -10.83 2.01
C GLY A 57 -8.16 -9.77 1.92
N PRO A 58 -8.07 -8.74 2.75
CA PRO A 58 -9.14 -7.75 2.86
C PRO A 58 -9.13 -6.66 1.78
N LEU A 59 -8.01 -6.47 1.08
CA LEU A 59 -7.91 -5.37 0.13
C LEU A 59 -8.45 -5.80 -1.22
N HIS A 60 -9.39 -5.02 -1.75
CA HIS A 60 -10.02 -5.35 -3.00
C HIS A 60 -10.72 -4.12 -3.57
N SER A 61 -9.97 -3.29 -4.25
CA SER A 61 -10.55 -2.09 -4.86
C SER A 61 -11.06 -2.38 -6.27
N ALA A 62 -11.96 -1.55 -6.75
CA ALA A 62 -12.21 -1.45 -8.18
C ALA A 62 -11.01 -0.77 -8.84
N ALA A 63 -11.00 -0.73 -10.17
CA ALA A 63 -9.98 0.03 -10.88
C ALA A 63 -10.13 1.51 -10.51
N LEU A 64 -9.04 2.11 -10.07
CA LEU A 64 -9.02 3.51 -9.65
C LEU A 64 -8.54 4.37 -10.81
N ALA A 65 -9.40 5.25 -11.29
CA ALA A 65 -9.02 6.23 -12.29
C ALA A 65 -8.13 7.29 -11.65
N THR A 66 -7.57 8.17 -12.46
CA THR A 66 -6.75 9.28 -11.95
C THR A 66 -7.51 10.06 -10.89
N HIS A 67 -6.85 10.30 -9.77
CA HIS A 67 -7.37 11.01 -8.59
C HIS A 67 -8.43 10.24 -7.80
N ALA A 68 -8.80 9.05 -8.22
CA ALA A 68 -9.71 8.21 -7.42
C ALA A 68 -8.99 7.66 -6.20
N THR A 69 -9.77 7.38 -5.17
CA THR A 69 -9.23 6.90 -3.90
C THR A 69 -9.90 5.59 -3.49
N TYR A 70 -9.18 4.86 -2.64
CA TYR A 70 -9.68 3.66 -1.98
C TYR A 70 -9.21 3.71 -0.54
N SER A 71 -10.08 3.35 0.39
CA SER A 71 -9.74 3.36 1.82
C SER A 71 -10.11 2.05 2.46
N TYR A 72 -9.33 1.66 3.45
CA TYR A 72 -9.62 0.48 4.25
C TYR A 72 -9.12 0.70 5.68
N THR A 73 -9.93 0.31 6.67
CA THR A 73 -9.55 0.41 8.07
C THR A 73 -9.03 -0.93 8.54
N PHE A 74 -7.76 -0.96 8.96
CA PHE A 74 -7.11 -2.17 9.42
C PHE A 74 -7.36 -2.35 10.90
N THR A 75 -8.11 -3.38 11.28
CA THR A 75 -8.44 -3.62 12.69
C THR A 75 -7.61 -4.72 13.32
N LYS A 76 -6.99 -5.57 12.52
CA LYS A 76 -6.23 -6.71 13.05
C LYS A 76 -4.75 -6.54 12.75
N PRO A 77 -3.88 -6.71 13.75
CA PRO A 77 -2.43 -6.72 13.52
C PRO A 77 -2.04 -7.78 12.52
N GLY A 78 -1.03 -7.50 11.75
CA GLY A 78 -0.52 -8.43 10.75
C GLY A 78 0.17 -7.72 9.61
N THR A 79 0.64 -8.50 8.66
CA THR A 79 1.30 -8.01 7.46
C THR A 79 0.38 -8.26 6.28
N TYR A 80 0.06 -7.20 5.55
CA TYR A 80 -0.90 -7.25 4.45
C TYR A 80 -0.22 -6.88 3.15
N ALA A 81 0.20 -7.90 2.40
CA ALA A 81 0.83 -7.69 1.10
C ALA A 81 -0.27 -7.47 0.06
N TYR A 82 -0.01 -6.57 -0.88
CA TYR A 82 -0.97 -6.27 -1.94
C TYR A 82 -0.25 -5.90 -3.24
N LEU A 83 -1.03 -5.83 -4.29
CA LEU A 83 -0.53 -5.52 -5.62
C LEU A 83 -1.62 -4.82 -6.43
N CYS A 84 -1.22 -4.34 -7.61
CA CYS A 84 -2.14 -3.88 -8.63
C CYS A 84 -2.40 -5.02 -9.60
N THR A 85 -3.66 -5.40 -9.79
CA THR A 85 -3.99 -6.52 -10.68
C THR A 85 -3.80 -6.19 -12.15
N ILE A 86 -3.87 -4.91 -12.50
CA ILE A 86 -3.67 -4.45 -13.88
C ILE A 86 -2.18 -4.46 -14.23
N HIS A 87 -1.33 -4.13 -13.25
CA HIS A 87 0.13 -4.08 -13.39
C HIS A 87 0.75 -4.88 -12.25
N PRO A 88 0.76 -6.23 -12.32
CA PRO A 88 1.10 -7.05 -11.16
C PRO A 88 2.52 -6.93 -10.62
N PHE A 89 3.42 -6.27 -11.35
CA PHE A 89 4.74 -5.98 -10.82
C PHE A 89 4.70 -4.91 -9.72
N MET A 90 3.60 -4.15 -9.62
CA MET A 90 3.42 -3.15 -8.56
C MET A 90 2.98 -3.86 -7.29
N THR A 91 3.88 -3.94 -6.32
CA THR A 91 3.61 -4.63 -5.05
C THR A 91 3.98 -3.73 -3.88
N ALA A 92 3.31 -3.96 -2.75
CA ALA A 92 3.57 -3.19 -1.54
C ALA A 92 3.01 -3.93 -0.32
N THR A 93 3.18 -3.32 0.85
CA THR A 93 2.80 -3.96 2.10
C THR A 93 2.31 -2.92 3.10
N VAL A 94 1.28 -3.27 3.87
CA VAL A 94 0.89 -2.54 5.07
C VAL A 94 1.19 -3.43 6.27
N GLU A 95 1.96 -2.90 7.23
CA GLU A 95 2.23 -3.59 8.49
C GLU A 95 1.35 -2.97 9.57
N VAL A 96 0.51 -3.78 10.17
CA VAL A 96 -0.43 -3.33 11.19
C VAL A 96 0.04 -3.83 12.54
N THR A 97 0.28 -2.91 13.47
CA THR A 97 0.71 -3.22 14.83
C THR A 97 -0.42 -2.94 15.82
N ARG A 98 -0.25 -3.43 17.03
CA ARG A 98 -1.23 -3.14 18.08
C ARG A 98 -1.31 -1.70 18.45
#